data_1c53f72f8f125ea6085a7d0d3b3c2c55
#
_entry.id   1c53f72f8f125ea6085a7d0d3b3c2c55
#
_cell.length_a   1.000
_cell.length_b   1.000
_cell.length_c   1.000
_cell.angle_alpha   90.00
_cell.angle_beta   90.00
_cell.angle_gamma   90.00
#
_symmetry.space_group_name_H-M   'P 1'
#
loop_
_entity.id
_entity.type
_entity.pdbx_description
1 polymer ?
#
loop_
_entity_poly.entity_id
_entity_poly.type
_entity_poly.pdbx_seq_one_letter_code
_entity_poly.pdbx_strand_id
1 'polypeptide(L)'
;MKLNKKIKVIIADDHEIYRDGLVNLLNRASGIEIVATAENGQELVAMARKYTPDIVLTDLRMPGLDGISAIRLIAGLEQPIGQIVISTYDDAQLIGEAFEAGALGYIVKNADTSEIMNAIKTVYQGQFYHCNTSSSRIMQTITDSRFNPMIIAQNRLFEPREKDIIQMICMENSSKEIAKTLNLSERSVDGIRRRIMKKMNVHSLAGLTRYAIRNKLFDIRKFQ
;
A
#
# COMPACT_ATOMS: atom_id res chain seq x y z
N MET A 1 -26.64 -14.98 6.26
CA MET A 1 -25.35 -15.58 5.84
C MET A 1 -24.56 -14.50 5.12
N LYS A 2 -23.48 -13.94 5.73
CA LYS A 2 -22.54 -13.10 4.99
C LYS A 2 -21.81 -14.02 4.02
N LEU A 3 -22.01 -13.85 2.71
CA LEU A 3 -21.14 -14.46 1.72
C LEU A 3 -19.70 -14.05 2.08
N ASN A 4 -18.88 -15.04 2.45
CA ASN A 4 -17.46 -14.81 2.73
C ASN A 4 -16.81 -14.38 1.40
N LYS A 5 -16.67 -13.07 1.17
CA LYS A 5 -16.01 -12.52 -0.01
C LYS A 5 -14.57 -13.06 0.00
N LYS A 6 -14.19 -13.82 -1.02
CA LYS A 6 -12.83 -14.31 -1.18
C LYS A 6 -11.91 -13.14 -1.53
N ILE A 7 -10.69 -13.17 -1.02
CA ILE A 7 -9.62 -12.23 -1.36
C ILE A 7 -9.12 -12.60 -2.76
N LYS A 8 -9.25 -11.69 -3.72
CA LYS A 8 -8.76 -11.85 -5.09
C LYS A 8 -7.27 -11.58 -5.15
N VAL A 9 -6.51 -12.53 -5.62
CA VAL A 9 -5.05 -12.48 -5.67
C VAL A 9 -4.55 -12.69 -7.10
N ILE A 10 -3.56 -11.88 -7.50
CA ILE A 10 -2.73 -12.12 -8.68
C ILE A 10 -1.33 -12.51 -8.22
N ILE A 11 -0.73 -13.49 -8.88
CA ILE A 11 0.64 -13.96 -8.63
C ILE A 11 1.48 -13.65 -9.86
N ALA A 12 2.64 -13.01 -9.66
CA ALA A 12 3.61 -12.76 -10.72
C ALA A 12 4.99 -13.30 -10.32
N ASP A 13 5.52 -14.17 -11.14
CA ASP A 13 6.85 -14.77 -11.00
C ASP A 13 7.28 -15.34 -12.36
N ASP A 14 8.51 -15.13 -12.79
CA ASP A 14 9.04 -15.67 -14.05
C ASP A 14 9.42 -17.16 -13.94
N HIS A 15 9.49 -17.69 -12.73
CA HIS A 15 9.73 -19.11 -12.48
C HIS A 15 8.42 -19.90 -12.44
N GLU A 16 8.08 -20.58 -13.53
CA GLU A 16 6.82 -21.33 -13.69
C GLU A 16 6.54 -22.30 -12.54
N ILE A 17 7.53 -23.12 -12.15
CA ILE A 17 7.38 -24.11 -11.08
C ILE A 17 7.01 -23.45 -9.74
N TYR A 18 7.64 -22.33 -9.41
CA TYR A 18 7.35 -21.60 -8.17
C TYR A 18 5.97 -20.95 -8.23
N ARG A 19 5.64 -20.32 -9.34
CA ARG A 19 4.33 -19.70 -9.59
C ARG A 19 3.20 -20.72 -9.45
N ASP A 20 3.32 -21.88 -10.12
CA ASP A 20 2.33 -22.95 -10.05
C ASP A 20 2.24 -23.56 -8.64
N GLY A 21 3.38 -23.69 -7.96
CA GLY A 21 3.42 -24.10 -6.57
C GLY A 21 2.61 -23.16 -5.66
N LEU A 22 2.78 -21.84 -5.81
CA LEU A 22 2.00 -20.83 -5.06
C LEU A 22 0.50 -20.90 -5.41
N VAL A 23 0.16 -21.03 -6.69
CA VAL A 23 -1.24 -21.18 -7.13
C VAL A 23 -1.88 -22.39 -6.47
N ASN A 24 -1.22 -23.55 -6.52
CA ASN A 24 -1.72 -24.79 -5.91
C ASN A 24 -1.86 -24.67 -4.40
N LEU A 25 -0.92 -24.02 -3.74
CA LEU A 25 -0.92 -23.78 -2.30
C LEU A 25 -2.07 -22.87 -1.88
N LEU A 26 -2.24 -21.73 -2.56
CA LEU A 26 -3.26 -20.75 -2.21
C LEU A 26 -4.67 -21.19 -2.60
N ASN A 27 -4.84 -21.97 -3.67
CA ASN A 27 -6.15 -22.55 -4.05
C ASN A 27 -6.68 -23.55 -3.00
N ARG A 28 -5.80 -24.18 -2.21
CA ARG A 28 -6.22 -25.03 -1.08
C ARG A 28 -6.68 -24.24 0.14
N ALA A 29 -6.34 -22.98 0.21
CA ALA A 29 -6.68 -22.12 1.34
C ALA A 29 -8.11 -21.57 1.20
N SER A 30 -8.91 -21.71 2.24
CA SER A 30 -10.24 -21.11 2.27
C SER A 30 -10.16 -19.60 2.31
N GLY A 31 -10.93 -18.90 1.48
CA GLY A 31 -11.04 -17.44 1.49
C GLY A 31 -10.12 -16.70 0.53
N ILE A 32 -9.35 -17.40 -0.32
CA ILE A 32 -8.54 -16.82 -1.40
C ILE A 32 -9.09 -17.30 -2.76
N GLU A 33 -8.93 -16.46 -3.77
CA GLU A 33 -9.24 -16.74 -5.17
C GLU A 33 -8.12 -16.18 -6.04
N ILE A 34 -7.40 -17.06 -6.74
CA ILE A 34 -6.40 -16.63 -7.73
C ILE A 34 -7.13 -16.25 -9.01
N VAL A 35 -7.12 -14.96 -9.35
CA VAL A 35 -7.85 -14.42 -10.52
C VAL A 35 -7.00 -14.33 -11.77
N ALA A 36 -5.68 -14.31 -11.64
CA ALA A 36 -4.72 -14.35 -12.75
C ALA A 36 -3.31 -14.69 -12.26
N THR A 37 -2.45 -15.07 -13.20
CA THR A 37 -0.99 -15.17 -13.03
C THR A 37 -0.29 -14.33 -14.10
N ALA A 38 0.96 -13.94 -13.85
CA ALA A 38 1.81 -13.20 -14.78
C ALA A 38 3.24 -13.73 -14.73
N GLU A 39 3.97 -13.59 -15.84
CA GLU A 39 5.37 -14.03 -15.95
C GLU A 39 6.37 -12.87 -15.94
N ASN A 40 5.84 -11.64 -15.98
CA ASN A 40 6.62 -10.40 -16.01
C ASN A 40 5.78 -9.21 -15.48
N GLY A 41 6.45 -8.10 -15.23
CA GLY A 41 5.80 -6.92 -14.69
C GLY A 41 4.79 -6.27 -15.64
N GLN A 42 4.98 -6.34 -16.97
CA GLN A 42 4.03 -5.79 -17.93
C GLN A 42 2.69 -6.53 -17.86
N GLU A 43 2.75 -7.86 -17.88
CA GLU A 43 1.56 -8.69 -17.72
C GLU A 43 0.88 -8.45 -16.36
N LEU A 44 1.68 -8.38 -15.29
CA LEU A 44 1.16 -8.09 -13.96
C LEU A 44 0.34 -6.79 -13.93
N VAL A 45 0.87 -5.69 -14.49
CA VAL A 45 0.18 -4.39 -14.54
C VAL A 45 -1.09 -4.50 -15.39
N ALA A 46 -1.03 -5.20 -16.54
CA ALA A 46 -2.18 -5.42 -17.40
C ALA A 46 -3.29 -6.21 -16.69
N MET A 47 -2.91 -7.31 -16.00
CA MET A 47 -3.83 -8.14 -15.24
C MET A 47 -4.41 -7.39 -14.02
N ALA A 48 -3.61 -6.60 -13.33
CA ALA A 48 -4.07 -5.77 -12.21
C ALA A 48 -5.16 -4.78 -12.64
N ARG A 49 -4.99 -4.14 -13.80
CA ARG A 49 -6.02 -3.24 -14.37
C ARG A 49 -7.29 -3.99 -14.77
N LYS A 50 -7.15 -5.17 -15.38
CA LYS A 50 -8.27 -5.96 -15.90
C LYS A 50 -9.10 -6.59 -14.79
N TYR A 51 -8.46 -7.22 -13.82
CA TYR A 51 -9.14 -8.03 -12.80
C TYR A 51 -9.38 -7.30 -11.47
N THR A 52 -8.76 -6.13 -11.28
CA THR A 52 -8.89 -5.32 -10.06
C THR A 52 -8.79 -6.19 -8.80
N PRO A 53 -7.64 -6.85 -8.56
CA PRO A 53 -7.46 -7.75 -7.43
C PRO A 53 -7.44 -6.98 -6.11
N ASP A 54 -7.68 -7.69 -5.02
CA ASP A 54 -7.46 -7.15 -3.68
C ASP A 54 -5.95 -7.14 -3.33
N ILE A 55 -5.21 -8.18 -3.79
CA ILE A 55 -3.78 -8.37 -3.49
C ILE A 55 -3.01 -8.77 -4.75
N VAL A 56 -1.79 -8.29 -4.86
CA VAL A 56 -0.77 -8.75 -5.79
C VAL A 56 0.39 -9.35 -5.01
N LEU A 57 0.80 -10.58 -5.38
CA LEU A 57 2.06 -11.20 -4.98
C LEU A 57 3.02 -11.13 -6.17
N THR A 58 4.19 -10.54 -6.02
CA THR A 58 5.14 -10.38 -7.14
C THR A 58 6.57 -10.71 -6.75
N ASP A 59 7.29 -11.39 -7.62
CA ASP A 59 8.74 -11.44 -7.51
C ASP A 59 9.35 -10.06 -7.80
N LEU A 60 10.54 -9.82 -7.27
CA LEU A 60 11.32 -8.61 -7.54
C LEU A 60 11.93 -8.64 -8.94
N ARG A 61 12.50 -9.77 -9.31
CA ARG A 61 13.26 -9.91 -10.57
C ARG A 61 12.46 -10.70 -11.58
N MET A 62 11.97 -10.00 -12.58
CA MET A 62 11.27 -10.57 -13.71
C MET A 62 11.82 -9.92 -15.01
N PRO A 63 11.78 -10.62 -16.15
CA PRO A 63 12.25 -10.08 -17.43
C PRO A 63 11.41 -8.89 -17.88
N GLY A 64 12.06 -7.93 -18.56
CA GLY A 64 11.42 -6.71 -19.05
C GLY A 64 11.12 -5.71 -17.95
N LEU A 65 9.89 -5.61 -17.50
CA LEU A 65 9.50 -4.78 -16.36
C LEU A 65 9.68 -5.57 -15.07
N ASP A 66 10.58 -5.13 -14.20
CA ASP A 66 10.81 -5.76 -12.89
C ASP A 66 9.65 -5.54 -11.89
N GLY A 67 9.67 -6.30 -10.79
CA GLY A 67 8.61 -6.25 -9.79
C GLY A 67 8.50 -4.90 -9.10
N ILE A 68 9.62 -4.20 -8.82
CA ILE A 68 9.60 -2.88 -8.17
C ILE A 68 8.93 -1.84 -9.08
N SER A 69 9.28 -1.85 -10.36
CA SER A 69 8.67 -0.98 -11.36
C SER A 69 7.19 -1.27 -11.56
N ALA A 70 6.80 -2.55 -11.58
CA ALA A 70 5.40 -2.96 -11.63
C ALA A 70 4.61 -2.48 -10.41
N ILE A 71 5.17 -2.62 -9.20
CA ILE A 71 4.59 -2.12 -7.95
C ILE A 71 4.32 -0.62 -8.03
N ARG A 72 5.28 0.19 -8.53
CA ARG A 72 5.08 1.64 -8.69
C ARG A 72 3.92 1.98 -9.63
N LEU A 73 3.83 1.27 -10.75
CA LEU A 73 2.73 1.48 -11.72
C LEU A 73 1.38 1.09 -11.14
N ILE A 74 1.30 -0.03 -10.41
CA ILE A 74 0.08 -0.48 -9.74
C ILE A 74 -0.30 0.47 -8.60
N ALA A 75 0.67 0.99 -7.86
CA ALA A 75 0.45 1.98 -6.81
C ALA A 75 -0.19 3.28 -7.30
N GLY A 76 -0.01 3.62 -8.59
CA GLY A 76 -0.62 4.76 -9.25
C GLY A 76 -2.03 4.52 -9.78
N LEU A 77 -2.59 3.31 -9.66
CA LEU A 77 -3.96 3.02 -10.07
C LEU A 77 -4.98 3.64 -9.10
N GLU A 78 -6.16 3.96 -9.61
CA GLU A 78 -7.23 4.57 -8.80
C GLU A 78 -7.72 3.66 -7.66
N GLN A 79 -7.68 2.34 -7.87
CA GLN A 79 -8.10 1.38 -6.87
C GLN A 79 -6.92 0.96 -5.98
N PRO A 80 -7.09 0.95 -4.65
CA PRO A 80 -6.05 0.51 -3.75
C PRO A 80 -5.88 -1.02 -3.85
N ILE A 81 -4.74 -1.47 -4.35
CA ILE A 81 -4.35 -2.87 -4.43
C ILE A 81 -3.23 -3.11 -3.42
N GLY A 82 -3.42 -4.07 -2.51
CA GLY A 82 -2.37 -4.50 -1.59
C GLY A 82 -1.26 -5.21 -2.37
N GLN A 83 0.00 -4.82 -2.14
CA GLN A 83 1.13 -5.36 -2.89
C GLN A 83 2.12 -6.02 -1.94
N ILE A 84 2.44 -7.27 -2.21
CA ILE A 84 3.38 -8.08 -1.43
C ILE A 84 4.48 -8.57 -2.37
N VAL A 85 5.72 -8.34 -1.96
CA VAL A 85 6.89 -8.91 -2.64
C VAL A 85 7.17 -10.29 -2.08
N ILE A 86 7.48 -11.24 -2.97
CA ILE A 86 8.05 -12.54 -2.63
C ILE A 86 9.38 -12.68 -3.36
N SER A 87 10.49 -12.80 -2.64
CA SER A 87 11.81 -12.78 -3.23
C SER A 87 12.77 -13.78 -2.57
N THR A 88 13.78 -14.23 -3.32
CA THR A 88 14.91 -14.99 -2.75
C THR A 88 15.90 -14.10 -2.00
N TYR A 89 15.81 -12.78 -2.18
CA TYR A 89 16.74 -11.83 -1.60
C TYR A 89 16.23 -11.32 -0.25
N ASP A 90 17.11 -11.32 0.74
CA ASP A 90 16.89 -10.75 2.08
C ASP A 90 17.86 -9.57 2.30
N ASP A 91 17.86 -8.65 1.33
CA ASP A 91 18.71 -7.47 1.34
C ASP A 91 17.93 -6.23 1.76
N ALA A 92 18.43 -5.51 2.77
CA ALA A 92 17.76 -4.35 3.35
C ALA A 92 17.52 -3.23 2.34
N GLN A 93 18.39 -3.05 1.34
CA GLN A 93 18.22 -2.03 0.31
C GLN A 93 17.06 -2.40 -0.61
N LEU A 94 17.01 -3.65 -1.11
CA LEU A 94 15.92 -4.12 -1.97
C LEU A 94 14.56 -4.09 -1.26
N ILE A 95 14.55 -4.44 0.03
CA ILE A 95 13.35 -4.35 0.86
C ILE A 95 12.90 -2.89 0.99
N GLY A 96 13.84 -1.97 1.23
CA GLY A 96 13.57 -0.54 1.26
C GLY A 96 12.97 -0.03 -0.05
N GLU A 97 13.59 -0.37 -1.19
CA GLU A 97 13.13 0.01 -2.53
C GLU A 97 11.73 -0.53 -2.85
N ALA A 98 11.41 -1.77 -2.43
CA ALA A 98 10.09 -2.36 -2.61
C ALA A 98 9.01 -1.59 -1.83
N PHE A 99 9.30 -1.26 -0.58
CA PHE A 99 8.39 -0.44 0.23
C PHE A 99 8.28 0.98 -0.33
N GLU A 100 9.37 1.58 -0.83
CA GLU A 100 9.35 2.87 -1.54
C GLU A 100 8.47 2.86 -2.78
N ALA A 101 8.52 1.80 -3.52
CA ALA A 101 7.66 1.62 -4.67
C ALA A 101 6.19 1.50 -4.30
N GLY A 102 5.90 1.06 -3.07
CA GLY A 102 4.52 0.94 -2.58
C GLY A 102 4.10 -0.44 -2.14
N ALA A 103 5.00 -1.40 -1.98
CA ALA A 103 4.69 -2.67 -1.34
C ALA A 103 4.21 -2.45 0.10
N LEU A 104 3.31 -3.30 0.55
CA LEU A 104 2.82 -3.36 1.93
C LEU A 104 3.32 -4.61 2.66
N GLY A 105 3.90 -5.56 1.92
CA GLY A 105 4.47 -6.77 2.47
C GLY A 105 5.74 -7.19 1.75
N TYR A 106 6.62 -7.85 2.48
CA TYR A 106 7.82 -8.48 1.94
C TYR A 106 8.00 -9.85 2.59
N ILE A 107 8.16 -10.88 1.76
CA ILE A 107 8.31 -12.27 2.16
C ILE A 107 9.49 -12.86 1.41
N VAL A 108 10.28 -13.70 2.06
CA VAL A 108 11.32 -14.49 1.38
C VAL A 108 10.73 -15.78 0.81
N LYS A 109 11.22 -16.23 -0.38
CA LYS A 109 10.67 -17.41 -1.09
C LYS A 109 10.75 -18.73 -0.29
N ASN A 110 11.48 -18.76 0.83
CA ASN A 110 11.55 -19.91 1.76
C ASN A 110 10.50 -19.86 2.89
N ALA A 111 9.62 -18.86 2.87
CA ALA A 111 8.54 -18.72 3.85
C ALA A 111 7.56 -19.90 3.76
N ASP A 112 7.02 -20.31 4.91
CA ASP A 112 6.01 -21.34 4.95
C ASP A 112 4.62 -20.84 4.52
N THR A 113 3.71 -21.78 4.28
CA THR A 113 2.35 -21.47 3.85
C THR A 113 1.62 -20.55 4.83
N SER A 114 1.84 -20.73 6.12
CA SER A 114 1.15 -19.96 7.16
C SER A 114 1.60 -18.51 7.13
N GLU A 115 2.86 -18.26 6.83
CA GLU A 115 3.45 -16.94 6.72
C GLU A 115 2.90 -16.19 5.50
N ILE A 116 2.84 -16.85 4.33
CA ILE A 116 2.25 -16.27 3.11
C ILE A 116 0.77 -15.90 3.35
N MET A 117 0.02 -16.79 3.99
CA MET A 117 -1.38 -16.55 4.31
C MET A 117 -1.58 -15.39 5.29
N ASN A 118 -0.70 -15.28 6.29
CA ASN A 118 -0.74 -14.18 7.25
C ASN A 118 -0.41 -12.84 6.57
N ALA A 119 0.58 -12.82 5.68
CA ALA A 119 0.91 -11.64 4.90
C ALA A 119 -0.27 -11.17 4.06
N ILE A 120 -0.92 -12.08 3.31
CA ILE A 120 -2.09 -11.75 2.49
C ILE A 120 -3.21 -11.14 3.34
N LYS A 121 -3.54 -11.75 4.49
CA LYS A 121 -4.59 -11.25 5.38
C LYS A 121 -4.25 -9.91 6.00
N THR A 122 -3.00 -9.72 6.44
CA THR A 122 -2.51 -8.49 7.05
C THR A 122 -2.53 -7.34 6.04
N VAL A 123 -2.03 -7.58 4.83
CA VAL A 123 -2.01 -6.58 3.77
C VAL A 123 -3.43 -6.28 3.24
N TYR A 124 -4.31 -7.27 3.18
CA TYR A 124 -5.72 -7.06 2.85
C TYR A 124 -6.45 -6.14 3.84
N GLN A 125 -6.03 -6.16 5.11
CA GLN A 125 -6.51 -5.22 6.14
C GLN A 125 -5.86 -3.83 6.05
N GLY A 126 -5.00 -3.58 5.06
CA GLY A 126 -4.26 -2.34 4.91
C GLY A 126 -3.10 -2.18 5.89
N GLN A 127 -2.67 -3.28 6.52
CA GLN A 127 -1.58 -3.29 7.47
C GLN A 127 -0.29 -3.77 6.80
N PHE A 128 0.83 -3.41 7.42
CA PHE A 128 2.15 -3.84 6.99
C PHE A 128 2.45 -5.26 7.43
N TYR A 129 3.07 -6.01 6.52
CA TYR A 129 3.63 -7.32 6.83
C TYR A 129 5.13 -7.38 6.51
N HIS A 130 5.90 -7.86 7.46
CA HIS A 130 7.31 -8.23 7.28
C HIS A 130 7.57 -9.56 7.97
N CYS A 131 8.42 -10.37 7.36
CA CYS A 131 8.84 -11.66 7.89
C CYS A 131 9.64 -11.51 9.17
N ASN A 132 9.39 -12.40 10.16
CA ASN A 132 10.06 -12.36 11.47
C ASN A 132 11.57 -12.63 11.40
N THR A 133 12.06 -13.31 10.38
CA THR A 133 13.48 -13.64 10.20
C THR A 133 14.34 -12.44 9.84
N SER A 134 13.78 -11.42 9.21
CA SER A 134 14.49 -10.21 8.78
C SER A 134 14.25 -9.01 9.70
N SER A 135 13.45 -9.16 10.75
CA SER A 135 12.78 -8.06 11.46
C SER A 135 13.72 -7.06 12.14
N SER A 136 14.88 -7.46 12.68
CA SER A 136 15.77 -6.52 13.39
C SER A 136 16.52 -5.56 12.46
N ARG A 137 16.96 -6.02 11.30
CA ARG A 137 17.65 -5.18 10.29
C ARG A 137 16.67 -4.28 9.53
N ILE A 138 15.50 -4.83 9.17
CA ILE A 138 14.45 -4.09 8.47
C ILE A 138 13.89 -3.00 9.37
N MET A 139 13.62 -3.28 10.64
CA MET A 139 13.12 -2.28 11.59
C MET A 139 14.13 -1.16 11.81
N GLN A 140 15.44 -1.43 11.85
CA GLN A 140 16.47 -0.39 11.90
C GLN A 140 16.47 0.47 10.62
N THR A 141 16.42 -0.15 9.44
CA THR A 141 16.40 0.58 8.16
C THR A 141 15.12 1.39 8.00
N ILE A 142 13.96 0.88 8.44
CA ILE A 142 12.69 1.59 8.43
C ILE A 142 12.67 2.74 9.45
N THR A 143 13.33 2.58 10.58
CA THR A 143 13.40 3.61 11.64
C THR A 143 14.39 4.71 11.28
N ASP A 144 15.52 4.37 10.65
CA ASP A 144 16.59 5.30 10.29
C ASP A 144 16.38 5.97 8.91
N SER A 145 15.58 5.36 8.04
CA SER A 145 15.30 5.94 6.72
C SER A 145 14.18 6.98 6.81
N ARG A 146 14.21 7.94 5.88
CA ARG A 146 13.09 8.86 5.57
C ARG A 146 11.80 8.11 5.22
N PHE A 147 11.78 6.82 5.42
CA PHE A 147 10.87 5.82 4.94
C PHE A 147 10.17 5.13 6.10
N ASN A 148 8.94 5.49 6.34
CA ASN A 148 8.06 4.73 7.24
C ASN A 148 6.89 4.17 6.41
N PRO A 149 6.89 2.85 6.15
CA PRO A 149 5.86 2.20 5.36
C PRO A 149 4.45 2.43 5.93
N MET A 150 4.30 2.52 7.26
CA MET A 150 3.00 2.84 7.88
C MET A 150 2.50 4.22 7.44
N ILE A 151 3.42 5.17 7.23
CA ILE A 151 3.08 6.52 6.75
C ILE A 151 2.53 6.46 5.33
N ILE A 152 3.10 5.61 4.47
CA ILE A 152 2.66 5.46 3.08
C ILE A 152 1.29 4.78 3.00
N ALA A 153 1.09 3.70 3.77
CA ALA A 153 -0.21 3.04 3.85
C ALA A 153 -1.29 3.99 4.36
N GLN A 154 -0.98 4.76 5.41
CA GLN A 154 -1.92 5.76 5.95
C GLN A 154 -2.17 6.90 4.96
N ASN A 155 -1.17 7.32 4.17
CA ASN A 155 -1.35 8.34 3.14
C ASN A 155 -2.21 7.88 1.96
N ARG A 156 -2.31 6.58 1.71
CA ARG A 156 -3.22 5.98 0.72
C ARG A 156 -4.70 6.00 1.15
N LEU A 157 -4.98 6.17 2.43
CA LEU A 157 -6.36 6.32 2.94
C LEU A 157 -7.02 7.62 2.46
N PHE A 158 -6.22 8.58 1.98
CA PHE A 158 -6.69 9.90 1.59
C PHE A 158 -6.66 10.06 0.07
N GLU A 159 -7.81 10.45 -0.50
CA GLU A 159 -7.91 10.85 -1.90
C GLU A 159 -7.04 12.09 -2.18
N PRO A 160 -6.59 12.33 -3.43
CA PRO A 160 -5.78 13.51 -3.77
C PRO A 160 -6.39 14.81 -3.23
N ARG A 161 -7.69 14.99 -3.44
CA ARG A 161 -8.43 16.17 -2.97
C ARG A 161 -8.49 16.31 -1.45
N GLU A 162 -8.53 15.18 -0.72
CA GLU A 162 -8.45 15.18 0.74
C GLU A 162 -7.04 15.60 1.21
N LYS A 163 -5.99 15.20 0.49
CA LYS A 163 -4.60 15.61 0.78
C LYS A 163 -4.40 17.11 0.59
N ASP A 164 -4.96 17.69 -0.49
CA ASP A 164 -4.90 19.13 -0.73
C ASP A 164 -5.57 19.89 0.43
N ILE A 165 -6.75 19.44 0.86
CA ILE A 165 -7.46 20.06 1.99
C ILE A 165 -6.67 19.91 3.30
N ILE A 166 -6.05 18.75 3.56
CA ILE A 166 -5.19 18.53 4.72
C ILE A 166 -4.03 19.53 4.72
N GLN A 167 -3.35 19.70 3.58
CA GLN A 167 -2.25 20.65 3.46
C GLN A 167 -2.69 22.08 3.72
N MET A 168 -3.80 22.51 3.11
CA MET A 168 -4.34 23.86 3.32
C MET A 168 -4.77 24.12 4.75
N ILE A 169 -5.36 23.12 5.44
CA ILE A 169 -5.66 23.23 6.88
C ILE A 169 -4.38 23.38 7.71
N CYS A 170 -3.33 22.65 7.38
CA CYS A 170 -2.04 22.76 8.07
C CYS A 170 -1.34 24.12 7.82
N MET A 171 -1.69 24.80 6.72
CA MET A 171 -1.29 26.18 6.41
C MET A 171 -2.24 27.24 7.02
N GLU A 172 -3.10 26.84 7.95
CA GLU A 172 -4.04 27.71 8.65
C GLU A 172 -5.11 28.37 7.76
N ASN A 173 -5.33 27.84 6.55
CA ASN A 173 -6.40 28.34 5.67
C ASN A 173 -7.78 28.04 6.27
N SER A 174 -8.66 29.05 6.23
CA SER A 174 -10.06 28.92 6.62
C SER A 174 -10.86 28.08 5.63
N SER A 175 -12.00 27.53 6.04
CA SER A 175 -12.91 26.79 5.14
C SER A 175 -13.33 27.62 3.92
N LYS A 176 -13.43 28.94 4.07
CA LYS A 176 -13.77 29.89 3.00
C LYS A 176 -12.64 30.01 1.97
N GLU A 177 -11.38 30.12 2.42
CA GLU A 177 -10.21 30.17 1.55
C GLU A 177 -10.00 28.85 0.79
N ILE A 178 -10.13 27.73 1.49
CA ILE A 178 -10.06 26.40 0.89
C ILE A 178 -11.15 26.22 -0.18
N ALA A 179 -12.38 26.63 0.14
CA ALA A 179 -13.51 26.57 -0.80
C ALA A 179 -13.25 27.38 -2.06
N LYS A 180 -12.72 28.61 -1.90
CA LYS A 180 -12.34 29.48 -3.03
C LYS A 180 -11.25 28.84 -3.90
N THR A 181 -10.18 28.32 -3.28
CA THR A 181 -9.03 27.75 -3.99
C THR A 181 -9.39 26.48 -4.77
N LEU A 182 -10.23 25.61 -4.17
CA LEU A 182 -10.58 24.31 -4.75
C LEU A 182 -11.90 24.34 -5.56
N ASN A 183 -12.49 25.53 -5.74
CA ASN A 183 -13.77 25.72 -6.40
C ASN A 183 -14.89 24.85 -5.81
N LEU A 184 -15.05 24.94 -4.48
CA LEU A 184 -16.03 24.20 -3.68
C LEU A 184 -16.93 25.17 -2.90
N SER A 185 -18.03 24.65 -2.32
CA SER A 185 -18.75 25.37 -1.27
C SER A 185 -18.07 25.14 0.11
N GLU A 186 -18.18 26.11 1.02
CA GLU A 186 -17.69 25.97 2.39
C GLU A 186 -18.30 24.74 3.08
N ARG A 187 -19.59 24.46 2.84
CA ARG A 187 -20.29 23.29 3.34
C ARG A 187 -19.66 21.97 2.86
N SER A 188 -19.20 21.95 1.59
CA SER A 188 -18.50 20.78 1.01
C SER A 188 -17.15 20.58 1.68
N VAL A 189 -16.38 21.67 1.90
CA VAL A 189 -15.08 21.63 2.61
C VAL A 189 -15.28 21.11 4.01
N ASP A 190 -16.27 21.59 4.75
CA ASP A 190 -16.58 21.14 6.12
C ASP A 190 -17.00 19.65 6.15
N GLY A 191 -17.72 19.21 5.15
CA GLY A 191 -18.08 17.79 5.00
C GLY A 191 -16.85 16.90 4.78
N ILE A 192 -15.94 17.32 3.89
CA ILE A 192 -14.70 16.60 3.62
C ILE A 192 -13.81 16.63 4.87
N ARG A 193 -13.65 17.77 5.54
CA ARG A 193 -12.89 17.90 6.78
C ARG A 193 -13.35 16.91 7.85
N ARG A 194 -14.66 16.77 8.05
CA ARG A 194 -15.21 15.79 9.00
C ARG A 194 -14.86 14.36 8.63
N ARG A 195 -14.91 13.99 7.33
CA ARG A 195 -14.50 12.67 6.86
C ARG A 195 -13.01 12.42 7.09
N ILE A 196 -12.16 13.41 6.79
CA ILE A 196 -10.72 13.36 7.04
C ILE A 196 -10.44 13.12 8.52
N MET A 197 -11.04 13.92 9.41
CA MET A 197 -10.86 13.78 10.87
C MET A 197 -11.32 12.40 11.37
N LYS A 198 -12.41 11.86 10.81
CA LYS A 198 -12.86 10.49 11.13
C LYS A 198 -11.87 9.43 10.64
N LYS A 199 -11.31 9.54 9.42
CA LYS A 199 -10.28 8.64 8.89
C LYS A 199 -9.01 8.68 9.75
N MET A 200 -8.63 9.86 10.25
CA MET A 200 -7.47 10.05 11.14
C MET A 200 -7.75 9.67 12.61
N ASN A 201 -8.98 9.40 12.97
CA ASN A 201 -9.43 9.19 14.36
C ASN A 201 -9.01 10.35 15.29
N VAL A 202 -9.27 11.60 14.86
CA VAL A 202 -8.97 12.83 15.62
C VAL A 202 -10.21 13.70 15.78
N HIS A 203 -10.25 14.50 16.84
CA HIS A 203 -11.42 15.29 17.22
C HIS A 203 -11.20 16.82 17.15
N SER A 204 -9.99 17.28 16.78
CA SER A 204 -9.65 18.70 16.69
C SER A 204 -8.73 19.00 15.50
N LEU A 205 -8.70 20.26 15.06
CA LEU A 205 -7.78 20.71 14.01
C LEU A 205 -6.32 20.57 14.46
N ALA A 206 -5.99 20.84 15.70
CA ALA A 206 -4.66 20.59 16.26
C ALA A 206 -4.30 19.09 16.21
N GLY A 207 -5.27 18.21 16.44
CA GLY A 207 -5.11 16.76 16.25
C GLY A 207 -4.84 16.37 14.79
N LEU A 208 -5.57 16.99 13.86
CA LEU A 208 -5.38 16.80 12.42
C LEU A 208 -3.98 17.25 11.98
N THR A 209 -3.56 18.46 12.35
CA THR A 209 -2.22 18.99 12.00
C THR A 209 -1.11 18.11 12.57
N ARG A 210 -1.20 17.71 13.84
CA ARG A 210 -0.24 16.79 14.47
C ARG A 210 -0.19 15.44 13.75
N TYR A 211 -1.34 14.88 13.36
CA TYR A 211 -1.42 13.65 12.57
C TYR A 211 -0.76 13.85 11.20
N ALA A 212 -1.07 14.94 10.49
CA ALA A 212 -0.53 15.24 9.18
C ALA A 212 1.01 15.37 9.19
N ILE A 213 1.57 16.07 10.17
CA ILE A 213 3.03 16.20 10.35
C ILE A 213 3.66 14.83 10.66
N ARG A 214 3.10 14.10 11.63
CA ARG A 214 3.61 12.78 12.04
C ARG A 214 3.60 11.77 10.88
N ASN A 215 2.60 11.83 10.03
CA ASN A 215 2.41 10.92 8.90
C ASN A 215 2.91 11.51 7.57
N LYS A 216 3.73 12.55 7.59
CA LYS A 216 4.35 13.20 6.42
C LYS A 216 3.35 13.62 5.33
N LEU A 217 2.07 13.85 5.68
CA LEU A 217 1.08 14.47 4.82
C LEU A 217 1.33 15.97 4.67
N PHE A 218 2.07 16.56 5.63
CA PHE A 218 2.50 17.95 5.64
C PHE A 218 3.93 18.07 6.14
N ASP A 219 4.80 18.75 5.38
CA ASP A 219 6.19 19.02 5.75
C ASP A 219 6.34 20.49 6.19
N ILE A 220 6.43 20.71 7.48
CA ILE A 220 6.56 22.06 8.08
C ILE A 220 7.82 22.79 7.61
N ARG A 221 8.88 22.07 7.20
CA ARG A 221 10.15 22.66 6.77
C ARG A 221 10.08 23.33 5.40
N LYS A 222 9.05 23.06 4.61
CA LYS A 222 8.82 23.69 3.31
C LYS A 222 8.17 25.06 3.41
N PHE A 223 7.80 25.48 4.63
CA PHE A 223 7.04 26.69 4.90
C PHE A 223 7.74 27.61 5.94
N GLN A 224 9.00 27.35 6.23
CA GLN A 224 9.92 28.29 6.85
C GLN A 224 10.79 28.90 5.73
#